data_17b3b0a4b50e5e0716e09f46fa6528d3
#
_entry.id   17b3b0a4b50e5e0716e09f46fa6528d3
#
_cell.length_a   1.000
_cell.length_b   1.000
_cell.length_c   1.000
_cell.angle_alpha   90.00
_cell.angle_beta   90.00
_cell.angle_gamma   90.00
#
_symmetry.space_group_name_H-M   'P 1'
#
loop_
_entity.id
_entity.type
_entity.pdbx_description
1 polymer ?
#
loop_
_entity_poly.entity_id
_entity_poly.type
_entity_poly.pdbx_seq_one_letter_code
_entity_poly.pdbx_strand_id
1 'polypeptide(L)'
;MLQVHQLTKYYHNADVSFAAIQEVSFTISAGEIVGLLGRSGSGKSTLARLITDLTEYDSGCILLDNKNINFADKQCRTNYYRQVQYIFQNPASSFHPFYTIGQSIMEPMLHNGYTNSQAKKKLYPLLAQTGLPAEYADRYIYQLSGGEAQRAAIARAISIQPRLLICDEITSALDTLTQQKIIHLLLTLQKEYKTALLFITHDITLAADFCQRLLIMDKGSIVEAGAVQTIIKAPQHPATQQLLRAAHNLNI
;
A
#
# COMPACT_ATOMS: atom_id res chain seq x y z
N MET A 1 14.91 -2.59 -6.01
CA MET A 1 14.32 -1.26 -5.86
C MET A 1 14.17 -0.89 -4.38
N LEU A 2 13.15 -1.35 -3.63
CA LEU A 2 13.06 -1.19 -2.17
C LEU A 2 13.76 -2.36 -1.46
N GLN A 3 14.52 -2.07 -0.41
CA GLN A 3 15.10 -3.06 0.50
C GLN A 3 14.85 -2.62 1.94
N VAL A 4 14.39 -3.53 2.75
CA VAL A 4 14.17 -3.35 4.18
C VAL A 4 15.11 -4.31 4.89
N HIS A 5 15.93 -3.81 5.83
CA HIS A 5 16.93 -4.60 6.53
C HIS A 5 16.73 -4.49 8.05
N GLN A 6 16.47 -5.62 8.69
CA GLN A 6 16.38 -5.82 10.15
C GLN A 6 15.55 -4.73 10.84
N LEU A 7 14.43 -4.32 10.19
CA LEU A 7 13.58 -3.26 10.70
C LEU A 7 12.89 -3.72 11.98
N THR A 8 13.00 -2.91 13.04
CA THR A 8 12.44 -3.24 14.35
C THR A 8 11.67 -2.05 14.91
N LYS A 9 10.52 -2.34 15.55
CA LYS A 9 9.70 -1.35 16.24
C LYS A 9 9.14 -1.89 17.54
N TYR A 10 9.41 -1.18 18.64
CA TYR A 10 8.79 -1.40 19.94
C TYR A 10 7.75 -0.33 20.21
N TYR A 11 6.65 -0.72 20.82
CA TYR A 11 5.72 0.20 21.47
C TYR A 11 5.82 0.02 22.97
N HIS A 12 5.91 1.15 23.68
CA HIS A 12 6.00 1.19 25.13
C HIS A 12 4.68 1.76 25.67
N ASN A 13 3.91 0.94 26.41
CA ASN A 13 2.85 1.42 27.28
C ASN A 13 3.39 1.41 28.71
N ALA A 14 2.77 2.16 29.62
CA ALA A 14 3.30 2.44 30.97
C ALA A 14 3.92 1.22 31.69
N ASP A 15 3.44 0.00 31.46
CA ASP A 15 3.89 -1.22 32.14
C ASP A 15 4.39 -2.35 31.21
N VAL A 16 4.23 -2.20 29.89
CA VAL A 16 4.56 -3.29 28.94
C VAL A 16 5.20 -2.73 27.68
N SER A 17 6.37 -3.28 27.35
CA SER A 17 7.00 -3.08 26.04
C SER A 17 6.73 -4.30 25.18
N PHE A 18 6.21 -4.09 23.96
CA PHE A 18 6.04 -5.17 23.01
C PHE A 18 6.65 -4.81 21.66
N ALA A 19 7.29 -5.80 21.03
CA ALA A 19 7.83 -5.67 19.69
C ALA A 19 6.70 -5.82 18.66
N ALA A 20 6.33 -4.71 18.01
CA ALA A 20 5.36 -4.72 16.94
C ALA A 20 5.96 -5.22 15.61
N ILE A 21 7.26 -4.94 15.41
CA ILE A 21 8.07 -5.41 14.28
C ILE A 21 9.42 -5.90 14.84
N GLN A 22 9.84 -7.09 14.38
CA GLN A 22 11.05 -7.76 14.88
C GLN A 22 11.95 -8.17 13.72
N GLU A 23 13.04 -7.43 13.52
CA GLU A 23 14.12 -7.71 12.56
C GLU A 23 13.63 -8.06 11.13
N VAL A 24 12.57 -7.40 10.68
CA VAL A 24 11.96 -7.66 9.39
C VAL A 24 12.91 -7.25 8.26
N SER A 25 13.18 -8.20 7.36
CA SER A 25 14.01 -7.98 6.17
C SER A 25 13.32 -8.56 4.93
N PHE A 26 13.22 -7.75 3.87
CA PHE A 26 12.73 -8.18 2.56
C PHE A 26 13.10 -7.16 1.48
N THR A 27 12.87 -7.55 0.24
CA THR A 27 13.09 -6.68 -0.93
C THR A 27 11.85 -6.63 -1.80
N ILE A 28 11.68 -5.56 -2.57
CA ILE A 28 10.69 -5.44 -3.64
C ILE A 28 11.42 -4.96 -4.89
N SER A 29 11.27 -5.70 -5.99
CA SER A 29 11.85 -5.35 -7.30
C SER A 29 10.99 -4.31 -8.02
N ALA A 30 11.56 -3.63 -9.02
CA ALA A 30 10.78 -2.69 -9.83
C ALA A 30 9.69 -3.43 -10.61
N GLY A 31 8.45 -2.93 -10.54
CA GLY A 31 7.29 -3.54 -11.18
C GLY A 31 6.82 -4.87 -10.57
N GLU A 32 7.39 -5.30 -9.44
CA GLU A 32 6.96 -6.53 -8.75
C GLU A 32 5.68 -6.26 -7.94
N ILE A 33 4.78 -7.25 -7.93
CA ILE A 33 3.60 -7.25 -7.04
C ILE A 33 3.85 -8.25 -5.92
N VAL A 34 4.02 -7.73 -4.71
CA VAL A 34 4.29 -8.51 -3.50
C VAL A 34 3.07 -8.43 -2.59
N GLY A 35 2.55 -9.58 -2.19
CA GLY A 35 1.49 -9.67 -1.16
C GLY A 35 2.11 -9.76 0.24
N LEU A 36 1.69 -8.91 1.17
CA LEU A 36 2.01 -9.03 2.58
C LEU A 36 0.77 -9.51 3.33
N LEU A 37 0.81 -10.75 3.80
CA LEU A 37 -0.30 -11.42 4.44
C LEU A 37 -0.02 -11.73 5.90
N GLY A 38 -1.07 -11.90 6.66
CA GLY A 38 -1.01 -12.27 8.07
C GLY A 38 -2.32 -11.97 8.78
N ARG A 39 -2.50 -12.52 9.96
CA ARG A 39 -3.70 -12.26 10.79
C ARG A 39 -3.77 -10.81 11.22
N SER A 40 -4.96 -10.36 11.66
CA SER A 40 -5.10 -9.06 12.31
C SER A 40 -4.14 -8.98 13.50
N GLY A 41 -3.46 -7.85 13.67
CA GLY A 41 -2.46 -7.65 14.73
C GLY A 41 -1.08 -8.26 14.46
N SER A 42 -0.81 -8.86 13.29
CA SER A 42 0.52 -9.41 12.98
C SER A 42 1.61 -8.36 12.70
N GLY A 43 1.24 -7.07 12.58
CA GLY A 43 2.18 -5.96 12.35
C GLY A 43 2.18 -5.38 10.94
N LYS A 44 1.35 -5.87 10.00
CA LYS A 44 1.36 -5.44 8.57
C LYS A 44 1.24 -3.93 8.37
N SER A 45 0.21 -3.31 8.95
CA SER A 45 0.01 -1.85 8.82
C SER A 45 1.08 -1.06 9.57
N THR A 46 1.64 -1.60 10.66
CA THR A 46 2.80 -1.01 11.33
C THR A 46 4.01 -1.02 10.39
N LEU A 47 4.32 -2.15 9.76
CA LEU A 47 5.40 -2.25 8.79
C LEU A 47 5.22 -1.26 7.62
N ALA A 48 4.01 -1.15 7.08
CA ALA A 48 3.70 -0.18 6.03
C ALA A 48 3.94 1.28 6.47
N ARG A 49 3.54 1.62 7.70
CA ARG A 49 3.77 2.95 8.28
C ARG A 49 5.25 3.25 8.52
N LEU A 50 6.04 2.25 8.92
CA LEU A 50 7.49 2.40 9.05
C LEU A 50 8.14 2.65 7.69
N ILE A 51 7.76 1.88 6.66
CA ILE A 51 8.30 2.05 5.30
C ILE A 51 7.96 3.43 4.74
N THR A 52 6.80 3.99 5.09
CA THR A 52 6.35 5.30 4.59
C THR A 52 6.70 6.48 5.51
N ASP A 53 7.53 6.25 6.54
CA ASP A 53 7.94 7.29 7.51
C ASP A 53 6.75 7.97 8.22
N LEU A 54 5.62 7.27 8.32
CA LEU A 54 4.47 7.70 9.13
C LEU A 54 4.66 7.35 10.61
N THR A 55 5.63 6.51 10.92
CA THR A 55 6.06 6.12 12.26
C THR A 55 7.55 5.84 12.19
N GLU A 56 8.32 6.31 13.17
CA GLU A 56 9.75 6.05 13.29
C GLU A 56 10.02 4.60 13.71
N TYR A 57 11.07 3.99 13.15
CA TYR A 57 11.57 2.68 13.57
C TYR A 57 12.70 2.84 14.59
N ASP A 58 12.92 1.82 15.43
CA ASP A 58 13.90 1.87 16.50
C ASP A 58 15.27 1.36 16.03
N SER A 59 15.30 0.40 15.09
CA SER A 59 16.53 -0.09 14.46
C SER A 59 16.29 -0.65 13.08
N GLY A 60 17.38 -0.88 12.33
CA GLY A 60 17.35 -1.32 10.94
C GLY A 60 17.52 -0.17 9.96
N CYS A 61 17.29 -0.43 8.69
CA CYS A 61 17.34 0.60 7.66
C CYS A 61 16.44 0.26 6.46
N ILE A 62 16.08 1.31 5.71
CA ILE A 62 15.32 1.25 4.47
C ILE A 62 16.19 1.83 3.36
N LEU A 63 16.38 1.05 2.29
CA LEU A 63 17.12 1.50 1.11
C LEU A 63 16.18 1.58 -0.10
N LEU A 64 16.37 2.61 -0.90
CA LEU A 64 15.78 2.74 -2.22
C LEU A 64 16.91 2.84 -3.25
N ASP A 65 16.94 1.91 -4.20
CA ASP A 65 18.04 1.76 -5.19
C ASP A 65 19.44 1.67 -4.54
N ASN A 66 19.55 0.83 -3.51
CA ASN A 66 20.79 0.63 -2.71
C ASN A 66 21.28 1.88 -1.96
N LYS A 67 20.49 2.94 -1.87
CA LYS A 67 20.79 4.14 -1.10
C LYS A 67 19.97 4.14 0.18
N ASN A 68 20.65 4.25 1.31
CA ASN A 68 19.96 4.35 2.61
C ASN A 68 19.15 5.66 2.67
N ILE A 69 17.91 5.56 3.12
CA ILE A 69 17.01 6.71 3.25
C ILE A 69 17.22 7.33 4.63
N ASN A 70 17.71 8.57 4.62
CA ASN A 70 17.78 9.37 5.83
C ASN A 70 16.53 10.26 5.94
N PHE A 71 15.58 9.85 6.75
CA PHE A 71 14.33 10.60 6.94
C PHE A 71 14.53 11.91 7.76
N ALA A 72 15.65 12.09 8.44
CA ALA A 72 15.99 13.37 9.07
C ALA A 72 16.41 14.43 8.03
N ASP A 73 16.91 14.03 6.87
CA ASP A 73 17.21 14.93 5.76
C ASP A 73 15.93 15.25 4.97
N LYS A 74 15.53 16.51 4.99
CA LYS A 74 14.30 16.99 4.34
C LYS A 74 14.27 16.71 2.83
N GLN A 75 15.43 16.87 2.15
CA GLN A 75 15.50 16.66 0.71
C GLN A 75 15.41 15.16 0.37
N CYS A 76 16.11 14.31 1.12
CA CYS A 76 16.04 12.86 0.99
C CYS A 76 14.60 12.38 1.22
N ARG A 77 13.95 12.83 2.29
CA ARG A 77 12.57 12.51 2.63
C ARG A 77 11.57 12.95 1.55
N THR A 78 11.69 14.18 1.04
CA THR A 78 10.84 14.69 -0.04
C THR A 78 11.00 13.84 -1.31
N ASN A 79 12.23 13.49 -1.68
CA ASN A 79 12.50 12.65 -2.83
C ASN A 79 11.97 11.22 -2.65
N TYR A 80 11.99 10.70 -1.43
CA TYR A 80 11.41 9.41 -1.10
C TYR A 80 9.89 9.41 -1.27
N TYR A 81 9.18 10.41 -0.74
CA TYR A 81 7.73 10.52 -0.84
C TYR A 81 7.22 10.70 -2.28
N ARG A 82 8.04 11.22 -3.19
CA ARG A 82 7.71 11.21 -4.63
C ARG A 82 7.67 9.81 -5.23
N GLN A 83 8.46 8.90 -4.69
CA GLN A 83 8.67 7.57 -5.24
C GLN A 83 7.86 6.49 -4.55
N VAL A 84 7.48 6.71 -3.30
CA VAL A 84 6.73 5.76 -2.47
C VAL A 84 5.45 6.42 -1.99
N GLN A 85 4.31 5.83 -2.37
CA GLN A 85 2.99 6.31 -1.97
C GLN A 85 2.25 5.24 -1.19
N TYR A 86 1.36 5.69 -0.30
CA TYR A 86 0.57 4.83 0.58
C TYR A 86 -0.92 5.09 0.39
N ILE A 87 -1.69 4.02 0.21
CA ILE A 87 -3.15 4.07 0.19
C ILE A 87 -3.66 3.41 1.47
N PHE A 88 -4.36 4.18 2.26
CA PHE A 88 -4.88 3.77 3.57
C PHE A 88 -6.08 2.82 3.43
N GLN A 89 -6.27 1.97 4.42
CA GLN A 89 -7.44 1.09 4.57
C GLN A 89 -8.76 1.88 4.54
N ASN A 90 -8.81 3.03 5.21
CA ASN A 90 -9.92 3.97 5.10
C ASN A 90 -9.51 5.12 4.16
N PRO A 91 -9.98 5.12 2.90
CA PRO A 91 -9.57 6.12 1.92
C PRO A 91 -9.95 7.56 2.34
N ALA A 92 -11.11 7.73 3.01
CA ALA A 92 -11.57 9.05 3.44
C ALA A 92 -10.61 9.74 4.42
N SER A 93 -9.87 8.97 5.22
CA SER A 93 -8.89 9.51 6.18
C SER A 93 -7.69 10.20 5.53
N SER A 94 -7.46 9.97 4.24
CA SER A 94 -6.37 10.59 3.48
C SER A 94 -6.74 11.91 2.80
N PHE A 95 -8.02 12.30 2.87
CA PHE A 95 -8.52 13.52 2.23
C PHE A 95 -8.82 14.61 3.26
N HIS A 96 -8.48 15.84 2.89
CA HIS A 96 -8.88 16.99 3.69
C HIS A 96 -10.39 17.24 3.51
N PRO A 97 -11.19 17.34 4.59
CA PRO A 97 -12.66 17.37 4.50
C PRO A 97 -13.22 18.59 3.74
N PHE A 98 -12.46 19.69 3.70
CA PHE A 98 -12.86 20.93 3.01
C PHE A 98 -12.26 21.06 1.60
N TYR A 99 -11.48 20.08 1.13
CA TYR A 99 -10.99 20.07 -0.24
C TYR A 99 -11.90 19.22 -1.12
N THR A 100 -12.08 19.67 -2.36
CA THR A 100 -12.71 18.84 -3.36
C THR A 100 -11.78 17.68 -3.76
N ILE A 101 -12.35 16.66 -4.38
CA ILE A 101 -11.57 15.53 -4.90
C ILE A 101 -10.50 16.01 -5.90
N GLY A 102 -10.86 16.95 -6.78
CA GLY A 102 -9.92 17.54 -7.72
C GLY A 102 -8.75 18.25 -7.04
N GLN A 103 -9.04 19.06 -6.01
CA GLN A 103 -8.00 19.72 -5.22
C GLN A 103 -7.08 18.71 -4.54
N SER A 104 -7.66 17.67 -3.93
CA SER A 104 -6.91 16.62 -3.24
C SER A 104 -6.04 15.78 -4.18
N ILE A 105 -6.49 15.48 -5.40
CA ILE A 105 -5.70 14.78 -6.43
C ILE A 105 -4.58 15.67 -6.97
N MET A 106 -4.81 16.98 -7.09
CA MET A 106 -3.79 17.93 -7.57
C MET A 106 -2.73 18.24 -6.51
N GLU A 107 -3.05 18.16 -5.23
CA GLU A 107 -2.16 18.52 -4.13
C GLU A 107 -0.75 17.87 -4.23
N PRO A 108 -0.60 16.54 -4.42
CA PRO A 108 0.72 15.93 -4.57
C PRO A 108 1.49 16.48 -5.77
N MET A 109 0.81 16.77 -6.89
CA MET A 109 1.45 17.37 -8.07
C MET A 109 2.00 18.75 -7.77
N LEU A 110 1.20 19.62 -7.11
CA LEU A 110 1.60 20.97 -6.74
C LEU A 110 2.81 20.96 -5.81
N HIS A 111 2.83 20.09 -4.80
CA HIS A 111 3.98 19.90 -3.92
C HIS A 111 5.22 19.38 -4.65
N ASN A 112 5.04 18.76 -5.81
CA ASN A 112 6.12 18.26 -6.66
C ASN A 112 6.51 19.23 -7.80
N GLY A 113 6.10 20.51 -7.70
CA GLY A 113 6.55 21.57 -8.58
C GLY A 113 5.72 21.76 -9.87
N TYR A 114 4.59 21.07 -10.00
CA TYR A 114 3.64 21.35 -11.10
C TYR A 114 2.95 22.68 -10.87
N THR A 115 2.72 23.43 -11.92
CA THR A 115 1.82 24.59 -11.85
C THR A 115 0.36 24.15 -11.78
N ASN A 116 -0.53 25.02 -11.29
CA ASN A 116 -1.97 24.75 -11.26
C ASN A 116 -2.52 24.35 -12.65
N SER A 117 -2.08 25.01 -13.71
CA SER A 117 -2.48 24.69 -15.07
C SER A 117 -2.06 23.27 -15.49
N GLN A 118 -0.83 22.88 -15.16
CA GLN A 118 -0.31 21.53 -15.45
C GLN A 118 -1.05 20.46 -14.65
N ALA A 119 -1.27 20.68 -13.34
CA ALA A 119 -2.01 19.76 -12.49
C ALA A 119 -3.47 19.60 -12.97
N LYS A 120 -4.14 20.69 -13.32
CA LYS A 120 -5.50 20.66 -13.86
C LYS A 120 -5.62 19.90 -15.19
N LYS A 121 -4.63 20.03 -16.08
CA LYS A 121 -4.57 19.24 -17.34
C LYS A 121 -4.45 17.75 -17.08
N LYS A 122 -3.78 17.32 -16.01
CA LYS A 122 -3.63 15.91 -15.63
C LYS A 122 -4.82 15.35 -14.83
N LEU A 123 -5.59 16.20 -14.17
CA LEU A 123 -6.67 15.78 -13.27
C LEU A 123 -7.73 14.93 -13.99
N TYR A 124 -8.27 15.41 -15.09
CA TYR A 124 -9.36 14.71 -15.80
C TYR A 124 -8.94 13.37 -16.40
N PRO A 125 -7.76 13.25 -17.05
CA PRO A 125 -7.22 11.95 -17.42
C PRO A 125 -7.06 10.97 -16.25
N LEU A 126 -6.61 11.43 -15.08
CA LEU A 126 -6.48 10.59 -13.88
C LEU A 126 -7.85 10.11 -13.36
N LEU A 127 -8.84 10.99 -13.32
CA LEU A 127 -10.22 10.60 -12.97
C LEU A 127 -10.74 9.53 -13.93
N ALA A 128 -10.64 9.75 -15.23
CA ALA A 128 -11.06 8.78 -16.24
C ALA A 128 -10.32 7.44 -16.11
N GLN A 129 -9.01 7.46 -15.89
CA GLN A 129 -8.17 6.28 -15.72
C GLN A 129 -8.60 5.46 -14.48
N THR A 130 -9.04 6.13 -13.41
CA THR A 130 -9.56 5.47 -12.21
C THR A 130 -11.06 5.21 -12.26
N GLY A 131 -11.71 5.43 -13.39
CA GLY A 131 -13.14 5.17 -13.58
C GLY A 131 -14.05 6.12 -12.81
N LEU A 132 -13.57 7.33 -12.54
CA LEU A 132 -14.36 8.40 -11.93
C LEU A 132 -14.83 9.41 -13.00
N PRO A 133 -16.12 9.77 -13.01
CA PRO A 133 -16.63 10.84 -13.87
C PRO A 133 -15.94 12.20 -13.61
N ALA A 134 -15.84 13.03 -14.64
CA ALA A 134 -15.16 14.32 -14.57
C ALA A 134 -15.77 15.27 -13.51
N GLU A 135 -17.10 15.22 -13.32
CA GLU A 135 -17.83 16.02 -12.34
C GLU A 135 -17.46 15.68 -10.89
N TYR A 136 -16.77 14.55 -10.64
CA TYR A 136 -16.28 14.20 -9.30
C TYR A 136 -15.15 15.11 -8.83
N ALA A 137 -14.50 15.84 -9.76
CA ALA A 137 -13.50 16.83 -9.39
C ALA A 137 -14.04 17.89 -8.40
N ASP A 138 -15.33 18.22 -8.49
CA ASP A 138 -15.96 19.24 -7.67
C ASP A 138 -16.69 18.68 -6.43
N ARG A 139 -16.73 17.36 -6.27
CA ARG A 139 -17.31 16.71 -5.08
C ARG A 139 -16.32 16.71 -3.92
N TYR A 140 -16.87 16.58 -2.72
CA TYR A 140 -16.13 16.35 -1.49
C TYR A 140 -16.11 14.85 -1.15
N ILE A 141 -15.11 14.41 -0.36
CA ILE A 141 -14.92 13.00 -0.04
C ILE A 141 -16.16 12.34 0.60
N TYR A 142 -16.90 13.06 1.44
CA TYR A 142 -18.11 12.56 2.10
C TYR A 142 -19.32 12.37 1.16
N GLN A 143 -19.23 12.81 -0.08
CA GLN A 143 -20.25 12.63 -1.12
C GLN A 143 -20.00 11.37 -1.98
N LEU A 144 -18.91 10.63 -1.71
CA LEU A 144 -18.52 9.46 -2.46
C LEU A 144 -18.89 8.18 -1.71
N SER A 145 -19.28 7.13 -2.45
CA SER A 145 -19.34 5.76 -1.94
C SER A 145 -17.94 5.24 -1.59
N GLY A 146 -17.85 4.17 -0.80
CA GLY A 146 -16.57 3.57 -0.40
C GLY A 146 -15.67 3.21 -1.61
N GLY A 147 -16.25 2.60 -2.64
CA GLY A 147 -15.51 2.25 -3.86
C GLY A 147 -15.07 3.47 -4.68
N GLU A 148 -15.87 4.54 -4.72
CA GLU A 148 -15.51 5.80 -5.38
C GLU A 148 -14.41 6.52 -4.61
N ALA A 149 -14.50 6.57 -3.28
CA ALA A 149 -13.46 7.12 -2.41
C ALA A 149 -12.13 6.37 -2.58
N GLN A 150 -12.20 5.04 -2.73
CA GLN A 150 -11.01 4.22 -2.98
C GLN A 150 -10.38 4.55 -4.35
N ARG A 151 -11.18 4.69 -5.40
CA ARG A 151 -10.67 5.12 -6.73
C ARG A 151 -10.08 6.52 -6.69
N ALA A 152 -10.67 7.45 -5.93
CA ALA A 152 -10.12 8.79 -5.73
C ALA A 152 -8.76 8.74 -4.98
N ALA A 153 -8.62 7.89 -3.95
CA ALA A 153 -7.37 7.69 -3.24
C ALA A 153 -6.27 7.10 -4.16
N ILE A 154 -6.65 6.16 -5.03
CA ILE A 154 -5.74 5.62 -6.05
C ILE A 154 -5.33 6.74 -7.02
N ALA A 155 -6.29 7.53 -7.56
CA ALA A 155 -6.00 8.65 -8.45
C ALA A 155 -5.02 9.65 -7.83
N ARG A 156 -5.20 9.98 -6.56
CA ARG A 156 -4.31 10.86 -5.80
C ARG A 156 -2.91 10.26 -5.69
N ALA A 157 -2.81 9.00 -5.31
CA ALA A 157 -1.52 8.32 -5.12
C ALA A 157 -0.72 8.20 -6.43
N ILE A 158 -1.38 7.90 -7.56
CA ILE A 158 -0.70 7.76 -8.86
C ILE A 158 -0.46 9.08 -9.60
N SER A 159 -0.99 10.21 -9.12
CA SER A 159 -0.89 11.52 -9.76
C SER A 159 0.55 11.98 -10.02
N ILE A 160 1.48 11.51 -9.19
CA ILE A 160 2.92 11.78 -9.29
C ILE A 160 3.72 10.59 -9.84
N GLN A 161 3.04 9.53 -10.32
CA GLN A 161 3.65 8.33 -10.90
C GLN A 161 4.71 7.68 -10.00
N PRO A 162 4.31 7.20 -8.80
CA PRO A 162 5.25 6.62 -7.84
C PRO A 162 5.86 5.32 -8.37
N ARG A 163 7.03 4.98 -7.89
CA ARG A 163 7.72 3.72 -8.22
C ARG A 163 7.25 2.55 -7.34
N LEU A 164 6.76 2.85 -6.14
CA LEU A 164 6.15 1.90 -5.22
C LEU A 164 4.82 2.44 -4.70
N LEU A 165 3.80 1.61 -4.76
CA LEU A 165 2.50 1.87 -4.16
C LEU A 165 2.24 0.82 -3.08
N ILE A 166 2.04 1.27 -1.84
CA ILE A 166 1.67 0.41 -0.71
C ILE A 166 0.16 0.52 -0.54
N CYS A 167 -0.52 -0.62 -0.65
CA CYS A 167 -1.97 -0.74 -0.60
C CYS A 167 -2.36 -1.49 0.68
N ASP A 168 -2.80 -0.78 1.72
CA ASP A 168 -3.11 -1.38 3.02
C ASP A 168 -4.61 -1.68 3.14
N GLU A 169 -4.96 -2.96 3.00
CA GLU A 169 -6.33 -3.52 3.10
C GLU A 169 -7.39 -2.74 2.29
N ILE A 170 -7.00 -2.21 1.13
CA ILE A 170 -7.79 -1.27 0.34
C ILE A 170 -9.07 -1.87 -0.28
N THR A 171 -9.28 -3.17 -0.15
CA THR A 171 -10.44 -3.88 -0.69
C THR A 171 -11.32 -4.51 0.39
N SER A 172 -10.90 -4.51 1.66
CA SER A 172 -11.54 -5.26 2.75
C SER A 172 -12.99 -4.83 3.07
N ALA A 173 -13.35 -3.58 2.78
CA ALA A 173 -14.69 -3.02 3.03
C ALA A 173 -15.55 -2.93 1.76
N LEU A 174 -15.14 -3.55 0.65
CA LEU A 174 -15.81 -3.46 -0.64
C LEU A 174 -16.52 -4.77 -0.99
N ASP A 175 -17.61 -4.67 -1.73
CA ASP A 175 -18.24 -5.84 -2.34
C ASP A 175 -17.32 -6.49 -3.40
N THR A 176 -17.56 -7.76 -3.70
CA THR A 176 -16.72 -8.58 -4.59
C THR A 176 -16.52 -7.95 -5.98
N LEU A 177 -17.57 -7.36 -6.56
CA LEU A 177 -17.49 -6.75 -7.89
C LEU A 177 -16.63 -5.48 -7.86
N THR A 178 -16.79 -4.65 -6.85
CA THR A 178 -15.98 -3.45 -6.65
C THR A 178 -14.52 -3.81 -6.34
N GLN A 179 -14.30 -4.84 -5.55
CA GLN A 179 -12.98 -5.38 -5.26
C GLN A 179 -12.25 -5.81 -6.54
N GLN A 180 -12.90 -6.59 -7.41
CA GLN A 180 -12.33 -7.01 -8.70
C GLN A 180 -11.98 -5.80 -9.60
N LYS A 181 -12.84 -4.78 -9.64
CA LYS A 181 -12.57 -3.54 -10.39
C LYS A 181 -11.32 -2.81 -9.87
N ILE A 182 -11.14 -2.73 -8.56
CA ILE A 182 -9.96 -2.11 -7.95
C ILE A 182 -8.69 -2.91 -8.27
N ILE A 183 -8.73 -4.23 -8.18
CA ILE A 183 -7.58 -5.09 -8.54
C ILE A 183 -7.23 -4.93 -10.02
N HIS A 184 -8.22 -4.97 -10.90
CA HIS A 184 -8.00 -4.76 -12.33
C HIS A 184 -7.37 -3.37 -12.63
N LEU A 185 -7.86 -2.33 -11.95
CA LEU A 185 -7.29 -0.99 -12.03
C LEU A 185 -5.81 -1.00 -11.61
N LEU A 186 -5.47 -1.58 -10.45
CA LEU A 186 -4.10 -1.66 -9.97
C LEU A 186 -3.17 -2.41 -10.92
N LEU A 187 -3.64 -3.53 -11.52
CA LEU A 187 -2.89 -4.29 -12.52
C LEU A 187 -2.65 -3.47 -13.80
N THR A 188 -3.63 -2.71 -14.23
CA THR A 188 -3.50 -1.81 -15.39
C THR A 188 -2.46 -0.74 -15.12
N LEU A 189 -2.54 -0.08 -13.97
CA LEU A 189 -1.60 0.96 -13.54
C LEU A 189 -0.17 0.41 -13.38
N GLN A 190 -0.04 -0.79 -12.79
CA GLN A 190 1.25 -1.46 -12.63
C GLN A 190 1.92 -1.72 -13.98
N LYS A 191 1.17 -2.21 -14.97
CA LYS A 191 1.67 -2.47 -16.33
C LYS A 191 2.06 -1.17 -17.05
N GLU A 192 1.24 -0.13 -16.94
CA GLU A 192 1.43 1.15 -17.62
C GLU A 192 2.63 1.93 -17.05
N TYR A 193 2.71 2.04 -15.71
CA TYR A 193 3.75 2.85 -15.04
C TYR A 193 4.93 2.04 -14.53
N LYS A 194 4.87 0.70 -14.62
CA LYS A 194 5.85 -0.24 -14.01
C LYS A 194 6.05 0.03 -12.52
N THR A 195 5.00 0.51 -11.85
CA THR A 195 4.97 0.73 -10.41
C THR A 195 5.01 -0.61 -9.70
N ALA A 196 5.88 -0.78 -8.72
CA ALA A 196 5.84 -1.93 -7.82
C ALA A 196 4.67 -1.79 -6.85
N LEU A 197 4.06 -2.90 -6.45
CA LEU A 197 2.97 -2.93 -5.49
C LEU A 197 3.35 -3.75 -4.25
N LEU A 198 3.17 -3.19 -3.06
CA LEU A 198 3.08 -3.94 -1.81
C LEU A 198 1.62 -4.00 -1.41
N PHE A 199 0.99 -5.15 -1.65
CA PHE A 199 -0.43 -5.35 -1.38
C PHE A 199 -0.62 -6.05 -0.04
N ILE A 200 -1.18 -5.35 0.91
CA ILE A 200 -1.42 -5.83 2.26
C ILE A 200 -2.87 -6.29 2.37
N THR A 201 -3.06 -7.55 2.74
CA THR A 201 -4.38 -8.15 2.92
C THR A 201 -4.31 -9.32 3.91
N HIS A 202 -5.46 -9.72 4.43
CA HIS A 202 -5.62 -10.99 5.15
C HIS A 202 -6.21 -12.09 4.24
N ASP A 203 -6.62 -11.75 3.02
CA ASP A 203 -7.20 -12.67 2.05
C ASP A 203 -6.11 -13.25 1.13
N ILE A 204 -5.73 -14.50 1.43
CA ILE A 204 -4.70 -15.22 0.66
C ILE A 204 -5.21 -15.60 -0.73
N THR A 205 -6.52 -15.83 -0.90
CA THR A 205 -7.12 -16.17 -2.19
C THR A 205 -6.98 -14.99 -3.13
N LEU A 206 -7.38 -13.81 -2.68
CA LEU A 206 -7.23 -12.59 -3.45
C LEU A 206 -5.76 -12.31 -3.81
N ALA A 207 -4.85 -12.43 -2.85
CA ALA A 207 -3.42 -12.19 -3.10
C ALA A 207 -2.84 -13.23 -4.08
N ALA A 208 -3.32 -14.47 -4.05
CA ALA A 208 -2.88 -15.52 -4.95
C ALA A 208 -3.20 -15.25 -6.41
N ASP A 209 -4.29 -14.55 -6.68
CA ASP A 209 -4.77 -14.30 -8.04
C ASP A 209 -3.92 -13.28 -8.81
N PHE A 210 -3.22 -12.38 -8.10
CA PHE A 210 -2.52 -11.30 -8.80
C PHE A 210 -1.11 -10.97 -8.28
N CYS A 211 -0.73 -11.44 -7.08
CA CYS A 211 0.65 -11.27 -6.59
C CYS A 211 1.60 -12.28 -7.24
N GLN A 212 2.86 -11.90 -7.36
CA GLN A 212 3.92 -12.78 -7.86
C GLN A 212 4.60 -13.52 -6.71
N ARG A 213 4.71 -12.88 -5.56
CA ARG A 213 5.36 -13.36 -4.35
C ARG A 213 4.57 -12.96 -3.12
N LEU A 214 4.62 -13.81 -2.09
CA LEU A 214 3.98 -13.57 -0.80
C LEU A 214 5.04 -13.46 0.30
N LEU A 215 4.76 -12.58 1.24
CA LEU A 215 5.41 -12.46 2.54
C LEU A 215 4.35 -12.73 3.61
N ILE A 216 4.56 -13.76 4.41
CA ILE A 216 3.63 -14.11 5.49
C ILE A 216 4.18 -13.56 6.79
N MET A 217 3.36 -12.76 7.46
CA MET A 217 3.74 -12.08 8.68
C MET A 217 2.97 -12.65 9.87
N ASP A 218 3.69 -13.00 10.93
CA ASP A 218 3.13 -13.41 12.21
C ASP A 218 3.92 -12.78 13.36
N LYS A 219 3.21 -12.24 14.36
CA LYS A 219 3.80 -11.67 15.58
C LYS A 219 4.98 -10.73 15.35
N GLY A 220 4.86 -9.83 14.35
CA GLY A 220 5.87 -8.83 14.05
C GLY A 220 7.03 -9.30 13.16
N SER A 221 7.08 -10.55 12.74
CA SER A 221 8.15 -11.11 11.90
C SER A 221 7.61 -11.66 10.59
N ILE A 222 8.44 -11.66 9.53
CA ILE A 222 8.17 -12.42 8.31
C ILE A 222 8.59 -13.86 8.56
N VAL A 223 7.60 -14.75 8.62
CA VAL A 223 7.80 -16.16 8.98
C VAL A 223 7.92 -17.09 7.77
N GLU A 224 7.41 -16.64 6.62
CA GLU A 224 7.54 -17.37 5.36
C GLU A 224 7.50 -16.38 4.18
N ALA A 225 8.33 -16.63 3.16
CA ALA A 225 8.38 -15.79 1.96
C ALA A 225 8.69 -16.66 0.73
N GLY A 226 8.02 -16.40 -0.38
CA GLY A 226 8.26 -17.15 -1.61
C GLY A 226 7.29 -16.85 -2.73
N ALA A 227 7.47 -17.49 -3.88
CA ALA A 227 6.51 -17.41 -4.98
C ALA A 227 5.13 -17.92 -4.52
N VAL A 228 4.08 -17.28 -5.01
CA VAL A 228 2.68 -17.61 -4.64
C VAL A 228 2.42 -19.12 -4.74
N GLN A 229 2.79 -19.74 -5.86
CA GLN A 229 2.53 -21.17 -6.09
C GLN A 229 3.25 -22.08 -5.09
N THR A 230 4.45 -21.68 -4.64
CA THR A 230 5.22 -22.45 -3.64
C THR A 230 4.55 -22.37 -2.28
N ILE A 231 4.17 -21.15 -1.85
CA ILE A 231 3.50 -20.91 -0.56
C ILE A 231 2.16 -21.66 -0.48
N ILE A 232 1.38 -21.65 -1.57
CA ILE A 232 0.05 -22.30 -1.58
C ILE A 232 0.18 -23.83 -1.60
N LYS A 233 1.09 -24.39 -2.41
CA LYS A 233 1.21 -25.85 -2.57
C LYS A 233 1.93 -26.53 -1.42
N ALA A 234 2.90 -25.87 -0.80
CA ALA A 234 3.76 -26.44 0.23
C ALA A 234 4.04 -25.45 1.37
N PRO A 235 3.01 -25.00 2.11
CA PRO A 235 3.17 -24.07 3.22
C PRO A 235 3.99 -24.69 4.34
N GLN A 236 5.08 -24.05 4.73
CA GLN A 236 5.99 -24.58 5.75
C GLN A 236 5.61 -24.12 7.15
N HIS A 237 5.24 -22.84 7.28
CA HIS A 237 4.97 -22.27 8.59
C HIS A 237 3.51 -22.49 9.03
N PRO A 238 3.24 -22.78 10.34
CA PRO A 238 1.88 -22.99 10.85
C PRO A 238 0.93 -21.81 10.58
N ALA A 239 1.42 -20.56 10.64
CA ALA A 239 0.61 -19.38 10.35
C ALA A 239 0.11 -19.37 8.89
N THR A 240 0.95 -19.78 7.93
CA THR A 240 0.57 -19.92 6.51
C THR A 240 -0.48 -21.00 6.33
N GLN A 241 -0.29 -22.16 6.97
CA GLN A 241 -1.27 -23.26 6.95
C GLN A 241 -2.63 -22.83 7.50
N GLN A 242 -2.63 -22.03 8.58
CA GLN A 242 -3.87 -21.50 9.16
C GLN A 242 -4.57 -20.53 8.22
N LEU A 243 -3.83 -19.63 7.52
CA LEU A 243 -4.40 -18.71 6.53
C LEU A 243 -5.04 -19.48 5.37
N LEU A 244 -4.38 -20.52 4.85
CA LEU A 244 -4.90 -21.36 3.76
C LEU A 244 -6.13 -22.16 4.20
N ARG A 245 -6.13 -22.76 5.39
CA ARG A 245 -7.31 -23.46 5.93
C ARG A 245 -8.52 -22.54 6.08
N ALA A 246 -8.30 -21.30 6.57
CA ALA A 246 -9.37 -20.31 6.70
C ALA A 246 -9.97 -19.97 5.33
N ALA A 247 -9.15 -19.82 4.29
CA ALA A 247 -9.60 -19.55 2.92
C ALA A 247 -10.38 -20.73 2.32
N HIS A 248 -9.95 -21.97 2.55
CA HIS A 248 -10.67 -23.16 2.07
C HIS A 248 -12.03 -23.34 2.75
N ASN A 249 -12.16 -23.00 4.04
CA ASN A 249 -13.44 -23.11 4.76
C ASN A 249 -14.47 -22.05 4.35
N LEU A 250 -14.07 -21.01 3.63
CA LEU A 250 -14.97 -19.98 3.10
C LEU A 250 -15.50 -20.30 1.69
N ASN A 251 -14.94 -21.33 1.04
CA ASN A 251 -15.28 -21.76 -0.33
C ASN A 251 -16.12 -23.05 -0.38
N ILE A 252 -16.78 -23.44 0.75
CA ILE A 252 -17.73 -24.57 0.81
C ILE A 252 -19.16 -24.04 0.92
#